data_154c2a1359829af67ff5497a3073dc42
#
_entry.id   154c2a1359829af67ff5497a3073dc42
#
_cell.length_a   1.000
_cell.length_b   1.000
_cell.length_c   1.000
_cell.angle_alpha   90.00
_cell.angle_beta   90.00
_cell.angle_gamma   90.00
#
_symmetry.space_group_name_H-M   'P 1'
#
loop_
_entity.id
_entity.type
_entity.pdbx_description
1 polymer ?
#
loop_
_entity_poly.entity_id
_entity_poly.type
_entity_poly.pdbx_seq_one_letter_code
_entity_poly.pdbx_strand_id
1 'polypeptide(L)'
;MRWLGLSEAAPETIRRAHAVHPITALQTEYSLWSREPEENGVLATVRELGIGFVPYSPLGRGFLTGAIRTPEDFDADDYRRHSPRFQGDNFARNLALVEQVRAIAAAKGVSAGQLALAWVLAQGEDLVPIPGTKRLVYLEENLGALDVALDADDLARIDAVFPADAAAGARYPASSIGSVHR
;
A
#
# COMPACT_ATOMS: atom_id res chain seq x y z
N MET A 1 6.57 -23.26 17.68
CA MET A 1 6.06 -22.15 16.90
C MET A 1 4.69 -21.79 17.44
N ARG A 2 4.37 -20.51 17.67
CA ARG A 2 3.07 -20.12 18.24
C ARG A 2 2.14 -19.55 17.15
N TRP A 3 2.68 -18.82 16.21
CA TRP A 3 1.91 -18.07 15.22
C TRP A 3 2.47 -18.33 13.83
N LEU A 4 1.59 -18.45 12.85
CA LEU A 4 1.93 -18.62 11.44
C LEU A 4 1.36 -17.47 10.63
N GLY A 5 2.11 -17.00 9.64
CA GLY A 5 1.66 -16.03 8.66
C GLY A 5 1.90 -16.53 7.24
N LEU A 6 1.14 -15.96 6.31
CA LEU A 6 1.32 -16.15 4.87
C LEU A 6 1.73 -14.83 4.21
N SER A 7 2.27 -14.91 3.02
CA SER A 7 2.59 -13.75 2.18
C SER A 7 2.07 -13.95 0.77
N GLU A 8 1.39 -12.93 0.23
CA GLU A 8 0.90 -12.88 -1.17
C GLU A 8 0.11 -14.14 -1.58
N ALA A 9 -0.72 -14.68 -0.70
CA ALA A 9 -1.49 -15.88 -0.97
C ALA A 9 -2.91 -15.52 -1.48
N ALA A 10 -3.37 -16.25 -2.49
CA ALA A 10 -4.74 -16.15 -3.00
C ALA A 10 -5.77 -16.70 -1.99
N PRO A 11 -7.04 -16.28 -2.06
CA PRO A 11 -8.11 -16.68 -1.14
C PRO A 11 -8.21 -18.18 -0.90
N GLU A 12 -8.15 -18.99 -1.96
CA GLU A 12 -8.20 -20.45 -1.86
C GLU A 12 -7.01 -21.01 -1.09
N THR A 13 -5.80 -20.49 -1.33
CA THR A 13 -4.59 -20.93 -0.62
C THR A 13 -4.65 -20.55 0.86
N ILE A 14 -5.18 -19.36 1.19
CA ILE A 14 -5.38 -18.91 2.57
C ILE A 14 -6.32 -19.89 3.29
N ARG A 15 -7.48 -20.21 2.70
CA ARG A 15 -8.46 -21.15 3.26
C ARG A 15 -7.88 -22.54 3.49
N ARG A 16 -7.16 -23.07 2.50
CA ARG A 16 -6.51 -24.38 2.59
C ARG A 16 -5.46 -24.43 3.70
N ALA A 17 -4.62 -23.39 3.81
CA ALA A 17 -3.61 -23.31 4.87
C ALA A 17 -4.26 -23.17 6.24
N HIS A 18 -5.27 -22.31 6.36
CA HIS A 18 -5.99 -22.06 7.62
C HIS A 18 -6.73 -23.31 8.12
N ALA A 19 -7.25 -24.14 7.21
CA ALA A 19 -7.88 -25.41 7.55
C ALA A 19 -6.91 -26.46 8.14
N VAL A 20 -5.61 -26.37 7.80
CA VAL A 20 -4.57 -27.26 8.37
C VAL A 20 -4.09 -26.75 9.73
N HIS A 21 -3.85 -25.44 9.84
CA HIS A 21 -3.45 -24.78 11.08
C HIS A 21 -3.88 -23.30 11.02
N PRO A 22 -4.43 -22.75 12.12
CA PRO A 22 -4.83 -21.36 12.16
C PRO A 22 -3.72 -20.41 11.70
N ILE A 23 -4.00 -19.64 10.67
CA ILE A 23 -3.12 -18.55 10.19
C ILE A 23 -3.46 -17.29 10.96
N THR A 24 -2.46 -16.61 11.49
CA THR A 24 -2.62 -15.42 12.32
C THR A 24 -2.63 -14.15 11.50
N ALA A 25 -1.78 -14.08 10.46
CA ALA A 25 -1.64 -12.88 9.64
C ALA A 25 -1.36 -13.23 8.18
N LEU A 26 -1.84 -12.37 7.28
CA LEU A 26 -1.46 -12.35 5.87
C LEU A 26 -0.72 -11.04 5.57
N GLN A 27 0.47 -11.14 4.99
CA GLN A 27 1.21 -9.98 4.50
C GLN A 27 1.03 -9.86 2.98
N THR A 28 0.50 -8.72 2.52
CA THR A 28 0.25 -8.45 1.09
C THR A 28 0.47 -6.97 0.80
N GLU A 29 0.90 -6.62 -0.41
CA GLU A 29 1.03 -5.22 -0.80
C GLU A 29 -0.33 -4.53 -0.79
N TYR A 30 -0.45 -3.46 0.00
CA TYR A 30 -1.68 -2.68 0.06
C TYR A 30 -1.38 -1.21 0.38
N SER A 31 -1.93 -0.33 -0.42
CA SER A 31 -1.76 1.13 -0.32
C SER A 31 -2.79 1.81 -1.22
N LEU A 32 -2.84 3.13 -1.21
CA LEU A 32 -3.58 3.91 -2.23
C LEU A 32 -3.24 3.48 -3.67
N TRP A 33 -2.04 2.94 -3.88
CA TRP A 33 -1.50 2.58 -5.20
C TRP A 33 -1.67 1.10 -5.57
N SER A 34 -1.98 0.24 -4.60
CA SER A 34 -2.14 -1.20 -4.77
C SER A 34 -3.37 -1.63 -3.99
N ARG A 35 -4.52 -1.62 -4.65
CA ARG A 35 -5.85 -1.89 -4.05
C ARG A 35 -6.42 -3.26 -4.46
N GLU A 36 -5.66 -4.07 -5.17
CA GLU A 36 -6.09 -5.39 -5.64
C GLU A 36 -6.69 -6.29 -4.53
N PRO A 37 -6.22 -6.26 -3.25
CA PRO A 37 -6.81 -7.07 -2.18
C PRO A 37 -8.30 -6.79 -1.90
N GLU A 38 -8.80 -5.60 -2.25
CA GLU A 38 -10.22 -5.25 -2.12
C GLU A 38 -11.08 -6.00 -3.14
N GLU A 39 -10.55 -6.24 -4.35
CA GLU A 39 -11.30 -6.75 -5.51
C GLU A 39 -11.12 -8.25 -5.72
N ASN A 40 -9.93 -8.80 -5.40
CA ASN A 40 -9.60 -10.21 -5.65
C ASN A 40 -10.05 -11.17 -4.54
N GLY A 41 -10.79 -10.65 -3.55
CA GLY A 41 -11.35 -11.44 -2.45
C GLY A 41 -10.39 -11.74 -1.29
N VAL A 42 -9.12 -11.29 -1.37
CA VAL A 42 -8.12 -11.52 -0.31
C VAL A 42 -8.56 -10.85 1.00
N LEU A 43 -8.91 -9.56 0.94
CA LEU A 43 -9.32 -8.81 2.14
C LEU A 43 -10.60 -9.37 2.76
N ALA A 44 -11.58 -9.75 1.93
CA ALA A 44 -12.80 -10.40 2.39
C ALA A 44 -12.51 -11.76 3.08
N THR A 45 -11.59 -12.55 2.53
CA THR A 45 -11.23 -13.87 3.06
C THR A 45 -10.51 -13.75 4.41
N VAL A 46 -9.57 -12.83 4.58
CA VAL A 46 -8.88 -12.67 5.86
C VAL A 46 -9.85 -12.21 6.95
N ARG A 47 -10.78 -11.32 6.63
CA ARG A 47 -11.82 -10.86 7.55
C ARG A 47 -12.77 -11.98 7.97
N GLU A 48 -13.25 -12.78 7.02
CA GLU A 48 -14.09 -13.95 7.29
C GLU A 48 -13.42 -14.93 8.25
N LEU A 49 -12.10 -15.13 8.10
CA LEU A 49 -11.33 -16.09 8.90
C LEU A 49 -10.73 -15.50 10.18
N GLY A 50 -10.93 -14.22 10.47
CA GLY A 50 -10.35 -13.54 11.63
C GLY A 50 -8.81 -13.46 11.56
N ILE A 51 -8.22 -13.33 10.35
CA ILE A 51 -6.80 -13.23 10.09
C ILE A 51 -6.42 -11.75 10.00
N GLY A 52 -5.39 -11.31 10.74
CA GLY A 52 -4.86 -9.96 10.64
C GLY A 52 -4.23 -9.70 9.27
N PHE A 53 -4.42 -8.50 8.75
CA PHE A 53 -3.85 -8.09 7.46
C PHE A 53 -2.66 -7.15 7.66
N VAL A 54 -1.53 -7.46 7.03
CA VAL A 54 -0.26 -6.72 7.18
C VAL A 54 0.12 -6.08 5.84
N PRO A 55 -0.32 -4.83 5.59
CA PRO A 55 0.05 -4.08 4.40
C PRO A 55 1.55 -3.80 4.32
N TYR A 56 2.26 -4.39 3.35
CA TYR A 56 3.60 -3.93 3.03
C TYR A 56 3.59 -2.89 1.91
N SER A 57 4.67 -2.11 1.80
CA SER A 57 4.78 -0.96 0.90
C SER A 57 3.59 0.02 1.00
N PRO A 58 3.09 0.35 2.20
CA PRO A 58 1.89 1.20 2.35
C PRO A 58 2.10 2.63 1.84
N LEU A 59 3.37 3.04 1.63
CA LEU A 59 3.75 4.31 1.01
C LEU A 59 4.08 4.17 -0.50
N GLY A 60 3.60 3.11 -1.18
CA GLY A 60 3.86 2.91 -2.60
C GLY A 60 5.35 2.89 -2.95
N ARG A 61 6.15 2.20 -2.14
CA ARG A 61 7.62 2.16 -2.26
C ARG A 61 8.27 3.55 -2.15
N GLY A 62 7.68 4.45 -1.36
CA GLY A 62 8.12 5.80 -1.13
C GLY A 62 7.54 6.86 -2.08
N PHE A 63 6.84 6.46 -3.15
CA PHE A 63 6.30 7.41 -4.13
C PHE A 63 5.16 8.26 -3.56
N LEU A 64 4.31 7.68 -2.71
CA LEU A 64 3.18 8.37 -2.07
C LEU A 64 3.61 9.44 -1.05
N THR A 65 4.88 9.49 -0.67
CA THR A 65 5.40 10.59 0.16
C THR A 65 5.52 11.90 -0.61
N GLY A 66 5.57 11.84 -1.96
CA GLY A 66 5.80 12.98 -2.83
C GLY A 66 7.25 13.50 -2.83
N ALA A 67 8.18 12.75 -2.23
CA ALA A 67 9.61 13.10 -2.25
C ALA A 67 10.29 12.78 -3.59
N ILE A 68 9.77 11.77 -4.32
CA ILE A 68 10.28 11.34 -5.61
C ILE A 68 9.50 12.08 -6.69
N ARG A 69 10.19 12.91 -7.48
CA ARG A 69 9.60 13.78 -8.50
C ARG A 69 10.09 13.52 -9.91
N THR A 70 11.27 12.94 -10.02
CA THR A 70 11.88 12.59 -11.29
C THR A 70 12.55 11.22 -11.20
N PRO A 71 12.75 10.50 -12.32
CA PRO A 71 13.49 9.25 -12.31
C PRO A 71 14.93 9.36 -11.79
N GLU A 72 15.50 10.55 -11.85
CA GLU A 72 16.85 10.87 -11.37
C GLU A 72 16.94 10.90 -9.84
N ASP A 73 15.81 11.00 -9.13
CA ASP A 73 15.75 10.90 -7.66
C ASP A 73 16.05 9.48 -7.14
N PHE A 74 16.07 8.49 -8.03
CA PHE A 74 16.48 7.13 -7.70
C PHE A 74 18.00 6.96 -7.90
N ASP A 75 18.65 6.29 -6.93
CA ASP A 75 20.03 5.85 -7.09
C ASP A 75 20.20 4.96 -8.34
N ALA A 76 21.39 4.92 -8.91
CA ALA A 76 21.63 4.22 -10.18
C ALA A 76 21.34 2.71 -10.13
N ASP A 77 21.49 2.10 -8.96
CA ASP A 77 21.21 0.69 -8.67
C ASP A 77 19.84 0.43 -8.03
N ASP A 78 19.00 1.45 -7.94
CA ASP A 78 17.67 1.32 -7.36
C ASP A 78 16.76 0.46 -8.25
N TYR A 79 16.24 -0.64 -7.70
CA TYR A 79 15.35 -1.57 -8.42
C TYR A 79 14.09 -0.88 -8.97
N ARG A 80 13.63 0.21 -8.37
CA ARG A 80 12.46 0.98 -8.81
C ARG A 80 12.64 1.54 -10.22
N ARG A 81 13.88 1.82 -10.65
CA ARG A 81 14.19 2.23 -12.03
C ARG A 81 13.71 1.23 -13.07
N HIS A 82 13.59 -0.04 -12.71
CA HIS A 82 13.17 -1.13 -13.58
C HIS A 82 11.72 -1.56 -13.36
N SER A 83 11.03 -0.94 -12.42
CA SER A 83 9.63 -1.26 -12.11
C SER A 83 8.69 -0.49 -13.05
N PRO A 84 7.68 -1.14 -13.67
CA PRO A 84 6.81 -0.52 -14.66
C PRO A 84 6.11 0.77 -14.20
N ARG A 85 5.76 0.86 -12.93
CA ARG A 85 5.10 2.05 -12.35
C ARG A 85 5.97 3.30 -12.34
N PHE A 86 7.30 3.15 -12.43
CA PHE A 86 8.27 4.24 -12.34
C PHE A 86 8.94 4.55 -13.68
N GLN A 87 8.44 3.98 -14.79
CA GLN A 87 9.05 4.16 -16.11
C GLN A 87 8.17 4.94 -17.08
N GLY A 88 8.81 5.77 -17.93
CA GLY A 88 8.18 6.45 -19.04
C GLY A 88 6.91 7.21 -18.64
N ASP A 89 5.87 7.11 -19.45
CA ASP A 89 4.60 7.81 -19.23
C ASP A 89 3.88 7.37 -17.94
N ASN A 90 4.14 6.16 -17.44
CA ASN A 90 3.56 5.69 -16.18
C ASN A 90 4.07 6.54 -15.00
N PHE A 91 5.35 6.92 -14.99
CA PHE A 91 5.91 7.79 -13.96
C PHE A 91 5.14 9.11 -13.88
N ALA A 92 4.96 9.78 -15.02
CA ALA A 92 4.29 11.08 -15.08
C ALA A 92 2.81 11.00 -14.65
N ARG A 93 2.09 9.95 -15.10
CA ARG A 93 0.69 9.71 -14.69
C ARG A 93 0.58 9.47 -13.19
N ASN A 94 1.44 8.64 -12.64
CA ASN A 94 1.45 8.33 -11.23
C ASN A 94 1.86 9.54 -10.37
N LEU A 95 2.80 10.36 -10.85
CA LEU A 95 3.17 11.60 -10.17
C LEU A 95 2.00 12.58 -10.11
N ALA A 96 1.21 12.70 -11.16
CA ALA A 96 0.02 13.54 -11.16
C ALA A 96 -1.01 13.11 -10.09
N LEU A 97 -1.16 11.81 -9.84
CA LEU A 97 -2.01 11.30 -8.76
C LEU A 97 -1.43 11.67 -7.39
N VAL A 98 -0.12 11.50 -7.20
CA VAL A 98 0.54 11.86 -5.93
C VAL A 98 0.41 13.35 -5.62
N GLU A 99 0.50 14.23 -6.63
CA GLU A 99 0.30 15.68 -6.42
C GLU A 99 -1.13 16.02 -5.94
N GLN A 100 -2.14 15.27 -6.39
CA GLN A 100 -3.50 15.43 -5.88
C GLN A 100 -3.62 14.99 -4.40
N VAL A 101 -3.00 13.85 -4.03
CA VAL A 101 -2.93 13.40 -2.62
C VAL A 101 -2.22 14.44 -1.76
N ARG A 102 -1.11 15.01 -2.25
CA ARG A 102 -0.39 16.09 -1.56
C ARG A 102 -1.28 17.31 -1.31
N ALA A 103 -2.12 17.67 -2.28
CA ALA A 103 -3.06 18.78 -2.11
C ALA A 103 -4.11 18.49 -1.02
N ILE A 104 -4.64 17.27 -0.96
CA ILE A 104 -5.57 16.84 0.11
C ILE A 104 -4.85 16.86 1.47
N ALA A 105 -3.63 16.31 1.55
CA ALA A 105 -2.84 16.27 2.78
C ALA A 105 -2.53 17.69 3.29
N ALA A 106 -2.11 18.60 2.39
CA ALA A 106 -1.84 19.99 2.73
C ALA A 106 -3.08 20.71 3.28
N ALA A 107 -4.26 20.47 2.71
CA ALA A 107 -5.52 21.02 3.21
C ALA A 107 -5.86 20.54 4.63
N LYS A 108 -5.38 19.35 5.02
CA LYS A 108 -5.52 18.79 6.37
C LYS A 108 -4.35 19.15 7.30
N GLY A 109 -3.33 19.82 6.81
CA GLY A 109 -2.14 20.19 7.60
C GLY A 109 -1.21 19.00 7.92
N VAL A 110 -1.25 17.93 7.11
CA VAL A 110 -0.43 16.71 7.29
C VAL A 110 0.44 16.44 6.05
N SER A 111 1.42 15.54 6.17
CA SER A 111 2.20 15.13 5.00
C SER A 111 1.43 14.11 4.14
N ALA A 112 1.82 13.99 2.86
CA ALA A 112 1.23 13.00 1.96
C ALA A 112 1.46 11.57 2.46
N GLY A 113 2.63 11.30 3.05
CA GLY A 113 2.94 10.01 3.68
C GLY A 113 2.01 9.70 4.85
N GLN A 114 1.76 10.68 5.72
CA GLN A 114 0.82 10.54 6.84
C GLN A 114 -0.61 10.30 6.33
N LEU A 115 -1.06 11.03 5.31
CA LEU A 115 -2.37 10.82 4.71
C LEU A 115 -2.51 9.42 4.11
N ALA A 116 -1.48 8.94 3.39
CA ALA A 116 -1.49 7.61 2.78
C ALA A 116 -1.54 6.49 3.83
N LEU A 117 -0.82 6.62 4.94
CA LEU A 117 -0.85 5.67 6.05
C LEU A 117 -2.19 5.72 6.80
N ALA A 118 -2.71 6.92 7.07
CA ALA A 118 -4.00 7.09 7.72
C ALA A 118 -5.14 6.49 6.88
N TRP A 119 -5.06 6.62 5.55
CA TRP A 119 -6.02 5.97 4.66
C TRP A 119 -5.97 4.44 4.79
N VAL A 120 -4.78 3.83 4.83
CA VAL A 120 -4.64 2.38 5.04
C VAL A 120 -5.25 1.96 6.38
N LEU A 121 -4.97 2.70 7.44
CA LEU A 121 -5.51 2.44 8.78
C LEU A 121 -7.04 2.58 8.84
N ALA A 122 -7.59 3.52 8.08
CA ALA A 122 -9.05 3.74 8.00
C ALA A 122 -9.80 2.60 7.30
N GLN A 123 -9.10 1.69 6.61
CA GLN A 123 -9.74 0.55 5.94
C GLN A 123 -10.21 -0.55 6.92
N GLY A 124 -9.76 -0.55 8.18
CA GLY A 124 -10.23 -1.46 9.20
C GLY A 124 -9.24 -1.66 10.35
N GLU A 125 -9.75 -2.08 11.50
CA GLU A 125 -8.95 -2.35 12.70
C GLU A 125 -8.09 -3.61 12.57
N ASP A 126 -8.32 -4.41 11.56
CA ASP A 126 -7.60 -5.63 11.22
C ASP A 126 -6.31 -5.37 10.43
N LEU A 127 -6.04 -4.11 10.04
CA LEU A 127 -4.90 -3.72 9.23
C LEU A 127 -3.76 -3.16 10.09
N VAL A 128 -2.56 -3.74 9.92
CA VAL A 128 -1.32 -3.30 10.59
C VAL A 128 -0.25 -3.00 9.53
N PRO A 129 -0.21 -1.78 8.98
CA PRO A 129 0.77 -1.42 7.96
C PRO A 129 2.21 -1.42 8.49
N ILE A 130 3.15 -1.82 7.64
CA ILE A 130 4.58 -1.90 7.95
C ILE A 130 5.41 -0.95 7.07
N PRO A 131 5.32 0.39 7.28
CA PRO A 131 6.11 1.36 6.54
C PRO A 131 7.60 1.18 6.86
N GLY A 132 8.40 0.91 5.83
CA GLY A 132 9.85 0.73 5.99
C GLY A 132 10.56 2.06 6.19
N THR A 133 11.38 2.17 7.25
CA THR A 133 12.26 3.32 7.47
C THR A 133 13.52 2.92 8.24
N LYS A 134 14.61 3.67 8.03
CA LYS A 134 15.86 3.57 8.79
C LYS A 134 16.30 4.92 9.40
N ARG A 135 15.46 5.95 9.29
CA ARG A 135 15.72 7.29 9.82
C ARG A 135 14.67 7.67 10.85
N LEU A 136 15.11 8.21 12.00
CA LEU A 136 14.21 8.58 13.09
C LEU A 136 13.14 9.57 12.64
N VAL A 137 13.52 10.60 11.87
CA VAL A 137 12.58 11.60 11.35
C VAL A 137 11.43 10.98 10.55
N TYR A 138 11.69 9.94 9.76
CA TYR A 138 10.64 9.25 9.00
C TYR A 138 9.83 8.29 9.86
N LEU A 139 10.41 7.75 10.93
CA LEU A 139 9.66 6.98 11.91
C LEU A 139 8.65 7.86 12.64
N GLU A 140 9.09 9.03 13.10
CA GLU A 140 8.23 10.02 13.76
C GLU A 140 7.13 10.52 12.82
N GLU A 141 7.46 10.80 11.55
CA GLU A 141 6.49 11.16 10.53
C GLU A 141 5.45 10.06 10.32
N ASN A 142 5.89 8.80 10.18
CA ASN A 142 4.98 7.66 10.01
C ASN A 142 4.06 7.46 11.22
N LEU A 143 4.59 7.61 12.44
CA LEU A 143 3.78 7.53 13.67
C LEU A 143 2.73 8.62 13.76
N GLY A 144 3.04 9.83 13.27
CA GLY A 144 2.06 10.92 13.19
C GLY A 144 0.83 10.61 12.33
N ALA A 145 0.86 9.55 11.51
CA ALA A 145 -0.33 9.09 10.79
C ALA A 145 -1.44 8.56 11.72
N LEU A 146 -1.08 8.13 12.94
CA LEU A 146 -2.05 7.66 13.95
C LEU A 146 -2.93 8.79 14.48
N ASP A 147 -2.47 10.03 14.38
CA ASP A 147 -3.20 11.21 14.85
C ASP A 147 -4.06 11.85 13.73
N VAL A 148 -4.00 11.29 12.51
CA VAL A 148 -4.76 11.80 11.36
C VAL A 148 -6.14 11.18 11.31
N ALA A 149 -7.16 11.95 11.70
CA ALA A 149 -8.55 11.54 11.54
C ALA A 149 -9.02 11.81 10.11
N LEU A 150 -9.56 10.78 9.44
CA LEU A 150 -10.22 10.88 8.14
C LEU A 150 -11.72 10.66 8.32
N ASP A 151 -12.50 11.62 7.91
CA ASP A 151 -13.97 11.47 7.87
C ASP A 151 -14.43 10.86 6.52
N ALA A 152 -15.74 10.65 6.38
CA ALA A 152 -16.30 10.04 5.17
C ALA A 152 -16.07 10.91 3.92
N ASP A 153 -16.06 12.23 4.05
CA ASP A 153 -15.83 13.14 2.93
C ASP A 153 -14.35 13.11 2.50
N ASP A 154 -13.43 13.01 3.45
CA ASP A 154 -12.00 12.83 3.17
C ASP A 154 -11.75 11.53 2.41
N LEU A 155 -12.31 10.41 2.90
CA LEU A 155 -12.19 9.11 2.25
C LEU A 155 -12.77 9.14 0.83
N ALA A 156 -13.95 9.72 0.65
CA ALA A 156 -14.56 9.85 -0.67
C ALA A 156 -13.71 10.70 -1.64
N ARG A 157 -13.10 11.78 -1.16
CA ARG A 157 -12.18 12.61 -1.96
C ARG A 157 -10.91 11.86 -2.34
N ILE A 158 -10.35 11.10 -1.42
CA ILE A 158 -9.16 10.28 -1.68
C ILE A 158 -9.49 9.19 -2.70
N ASP A 159 -10.62 8.50 -2.54
CA ASP A 159 -11.06 7.44 -3.45
C ASP A 159 -11.38 7.96 -4.86
N ALA A 160 -11.88 9.19 -4.98
CA ALA A 160 -12.09 9.84 -6.27
C ALA A 160 -10.77 10.10 -7.02
N VAL A 161 -9.68 10.35 -6.31
CA VAL A 161 -8.33 10.52 -6.89
C VAL A 161 -7.67 9.17 -7.18
N PHE A 162 -7.83 8.21 -6.28
CA PHE A 162 -7.24 6.88 -6.36
C PHE A 162 -8.30 5.78 -6.38
N PRO A 163 -9.11 5.66 -7.45
CA PRO A 163 -9.90 4.45 -7.65
C PRO A 163 -8.97 3.21 -7.75
N ALA A 164 -9.53 2.03 -7.57
CA ALA A 164 -8.77 0.79 -7.42
C ALA A 164 -7.75 0.50 -8.55
N ASP A 165 -8.00 1.00 -9.75
CA ASP A 165 -7.18 0.82 -10.96
C ASP A 165 -6.41 2.09 -11.40
N ALA A 166 -6.32 3.12 -10.55
CA ALA A 166 -5.71 4.41 -10.90
C ALA A 166 -4.20 4.31 -11.22
N ALA A 167 -3.48 3.39 -10.60
CA ALA A 167 -2.04 3.27 -10.76
C ALA A 167 -1.65 2.81 -12.16
N ALA A 168 -0.90 3.64 -12.89
CA ALA A 168 -0.39 3.28 -14.21
C ALA A 168 0.81 2.32 -14.10
N GLY A 169 0.77 1.23 -14.85
CA GLY A 169 1.81 0.21 -14.89
C GLY A 169 1.60 -0.93 -13.89
N ALA A 170 2.08 -2.12 -14.28
CA ALA A 170 2.00 -3.31 -13.45
C ALA A 170 2.81 -3.16 -12.15
N ARG A 171 2.34 -3.80 -11.07
CA ARG A 171 2.98 -3.82 -9.75
C ARG A 171 4.42 -4.37 -9.79
N TYR A 172 4.63 -5.39 -10.61
CA TYR A 172 5.93 -6.00 -10.86
C TYR A 172 6.21 -6.15 -12.35
N PRO A 173 7.49 -6.22 -12.77
CA PRO A 173 7.85 -6.63 -14.13
C PRO A 173 7.28 -8.01 -14.46
N ALA A 174 7.02 -8.28 -15.75
CA ALA A 174 6.47 -9.55 -16.21
C ALA A 174 7.29 -10.78 -15.76
N SER A 175 8.61 -10.63 -15.66
CA SER A 175 9.52 -11.67 -15.16
C SER A 175 9.32 -12.04 -13.67
N SER A 176 8.74 -11.15 -12.89
CA SER A 176 8.60 -11.31 -11.43
C SER A 176 7.14 -11.43 -10.98
N ILE A 177 6.18 -11.17 -11.85
CA ILE A 177 4.76 -11.17 -11.50
C ILE A 177 4.25 -12.56 -11.07
N GLY A 178 4.89 -13.63 -11.54
CA GLY A 178 4.57 -15.01 -11.16
C GLY A 178 4.97 -15.39 -9.73
N SER A 179 5.75 -14.54 -9.03
CA SER A 179 6.10 -14.75 -7.63
C SER A 179 4.99 -14.34 -6.65
N VAL A 180 3.98 -13.62 -7.13
CA VAL A 180 2.80 -13.27 -6.35
C VAL A 180 1.65 -14.18 -6.77
N HIS A 181 1.07 -14.87 -5.79
CA HIS A 181 -0.02 -15.81 -6.01
C HIS A 181 -1.35 -15.03 -6.02
N ARG A 182 -1.98 -14.98 -7.18
CA ARG A 182 -3.24 -14.27 -7.41
C ARG A 182 -4.44 -15.18 -7.27
#